data_6aaf16229c99057995fefb520b13376b
#
_entry.id   6aaf16229c99057995fefb520b13376b
#
_cell.length_a   1.000
_cell.length_b   1.000
_cell.length_c   1.000
_cell.angle_alpha   90.00
_cell.angle_beta   90.00
_cell.angle_gamma   90.00
#
_symmetry.space_group_name_H-M   'P 1'
#
loop_
_entity.id
_entity.type
_entity.pdbx_description
1 polymer ?
#
loop_
_entity_poly.entity_id
_entity_poly.type
_entity_poly.pdbx_seq_one_letter_code
_entity_poly.pdbx_strand_id
1 'polypeptide(L)'
;SNLHLRNLHAQPHQGICADMIATLDGFTREDVDALAVESQKRAKHAIDNGYFDKSLIKVRNEDGSIALEAEEFPRPGTTMESLAKLDTVFDKFMQVAIDETGETFDQLVKRAYPDMNINHIHHAGNSSGVVDGAAAIIMASKEYAARVGWKPRARVRAIATVGGSPTLMLNEPGPAANKVLARAGMTADDIDLFEVNEAFSVVAAKFMRDLKLDPEKVNVNGGAMALGHPIGATGSILIGTALDELERRDLNTALITMCTGGGMAPAIIIERV
;
A
#
# COMPACT_ATOMS: atom_id res chain seq x y z
N SER A 1 -14.33 -1.73 -17.33
CA SER A 1 -13.64 -3.00 -17.03
C SER A 1 -13.76 -3.98 -18.19
N ASN A 2 -12.83 -4.92 -18.34
CA ASN A 2 -12.90 -5.95 -19.36
C ASN A 2 -13.88 -7.04 -18.93
N LEU A 3 -15.08 -7.07 -19.48
CA LEU A 3 -16.14 -8.02 -19.14
C LEU A 3 -15.74 -9.47 -19.44
N HIS A 4 -15.01 -9.71 -20.55
CA HIS A 4 -14.52 -11.04 -20.89
C HIS A 4 -13.58 -11.58 -19.81
N LEU A 5 -12.64 -10.77 -19.32
CA LEU A 5 -11.73 -11.15 -18.25
C LEU A 5 -12.49 -11.40 -16.92
N ARG A 6 -13.48 -10.56 -16.61
CA ARG A 6 -14.32 -10.72 -15.42
C ARG A 6 -15.16 -12.01 -15.45
N ASN A 7 -15.64 -12.39 -16.64
CA ASN A 7 -16.37 -13.65 -16.83
C ASN A 7 -15.48 -14.89 -16.62
N LEU A 8 -14.20 -14.79 -16.98
CA LEU A 8 -13.23 -15.87 -16.73
C LEU A 8 -12.76 -15.91 -15.28
N HIS A 9 -12.61 -14.75 -14.65
CA HIS A 9 -12.06 -14.62 -13.30
C HIS A 9 -12.92 -13.65 -12.49
N ALA A 10 -13.53 -14.13 -11.42
CA ALA A 10 -14.30 -13.30 -10.51
C ALA A 10 -13.41 -12.20 -9.91
N GLN A 11 -13.64 -10.94 -10.31
CA GLN A 11 -12.91 -9.78 -9.83
C GLN A 11 -13.89 -8.78 -9.20
N PRO A 12 -14.15 -8.88 -7.89
CA PRO A 12 -15.02 -7.95 -7.18
C PRO A 12 -14.39 -6.56 -7.06
N HIS A 13 -15.15 -5.62 -6.48
CA HIS A 13 -14.61 -4.32 -6.10
C HIS A 13 -13.53 -4.48 -5.02
N GLN A 14 -12.45 -3.68 -5.09
CA GLN A 14 -11.29 -3.80 -4.18
C GLN A 14 -11.67 -3.77 -2.69
N GLY A 15 -12.61 -2.91 -2.29
CA GLY A 15 -13.07 -2.85 -0.91
C GLY A 15 -13.84 -4.10 -0.47
N ILE A 16 -14.57 -4.76 -1.39
CA ILE A 16 -15.17 -6.07 -1.12
C ILE A 16 -14.07 -7.11 -0.91
N CYS A 17 -13.01 -7.09 -1.73
CA CYS A 17 -11.85 -7.98 -1.56
C CYS A 17 -11.16 -7.77 -0.21
N ALA A 18 -11.05 -6.52 0.25
CA ALA A 18 -10.50 -6.20 1.57
C ALA A 18 -11.36 -6.81 2.70
N ASP A 19 -12.69 -6.64 2.64
CA ASP A 19 -13.62 -7.23 3.61
C ASP A 19 -13.62 -8.77 3.55
N MET A 20 -13.47 -9.36 2.35
CA MET A 20 -13.32 -10.82 2.20
C MET A 20 -12.05 -11.32 2.91
N ILE A 21 -10.90 -10.66 2.71
CA ILE A 21 -9.66 -11.00 3.39
C ILE A 21 -9.81 -10.86 4.91
N ALA A 22 -10.40 -9.77 5.37
CA ALA A 22 -10.66 -9.56 6.79
C ALA A 22 -11.53 -10.67 7.38
N THR A 23 -12.57 -11.08 6.67
CA THR A 23 -13.46 -12.16 7.09
C THR A 23 -12.74 -13.50 7.17
N LEU A 24 -11.97 -13.87 6.13
CA LEU A 24 -11.24 -15.13 6.06
C LEU A 24 -10.15 -15.24 7.13
N ASP A 25 -9.51 -14.13 7.41
CA ASP A 25 -8.36 -14.07 8.31
C ASP A 25 -8.72 -13.66 9.74
N GLY A 26 -10.01 -13.35 10.00
CA GLY A 26 -10.55 -13.05 11.32
C GLY A 26 -10.14 -11.68 11.87
N PHE A 27 -9.84 -10.70 11.00
CA PHE A 27 -9.59 -9.32 11.44
C PHE A 27 -10.90 -8.65 11.85
N THR A 28 -10.84 -7.92 12.95
CA THR A 28 -11.97 -7.12 13.46
C THR A 28 -11.92 -5.69 12.94
N ARG A 29 -13.02 -4.96 13.14
CA ARG A 29 -13.10 -3.52 12.87
C ARG A 29 -12.06 -2.74 13.68
N GLU A 30 -11.89 -3.12 14.94
CA GLU A 30 -10.94 -2.50 15.85
C GLU A 30 -9.49 -2.69 15.39
N ASP A 31 -9.12 -3.86 14.86
CA ASP A 31 -7.78 -4.13 14.34
C ASP A 31 -7.44 -3.19 13.19
N VAL A 32 -8.35 -3.04 12.23
CA VAL A 32 -8.12 -2.22 11.04
C VAL A 32 -8.20 -0.72 11.35
N ASP A 33 -9.05 -0.30 12.29
CA ASP A 33 -9.14 1.09 12.73
C ASP A 33 -7.91 1.50 13.53
N ALA A 34 -7.38 0.63 14.41
CA ALA A 34 -6.16 0.91 15.18
C ALA A 34 -4.97 1.16 14.26
N LEU A 35 -4.82 0.38 13.19
CA LEU A 35 -3.75 0.61 12.23
C LEU A 35 -3.93 1.93 11.45
N ALA A 36 -5.16 2.31 11.13
CA ALA A 36 -5.44 3.59 10.49
C ALA A 36 -5.09 4.79 11.39
N VAL A 37 -5.41 4.70 12.70
CA VAL A 37 -5.00 5.72 13.68
C VAL A 37 -3.47 5.80 13.76
N GLU A 38 -2.78 4.65 13.80
CA GLU A 38 -1.31 4.63 13.88
C GLU A 38 -0.68 5.21 12.60
N SER A 39 -1.21 4.91 11.41
CA SER A 39 -0.75 5.51 10.15
C SER A 39 -0.84 7.04 10.19
N GLN A 40 -1.96 7.59 10.63
CA GLN A 40 -2.15 9.05 10.78
C GLN A 40 -1.18 9.66 11.80
N LYS A 41 -0.97 9.01 12.92
CA LYS A 41 -0.05 9.44 13.97
C LYS A 41 1.40 9.47 13.48
N ARG A 42 1.82 8.42 12.79
CA ARG A 42 3.17 8.31 12.20
C ARG A 42 3.39 9.36 11.11
N ALA A 43 2.41 9.55 10.21
CA ALA A 43 2.48 10.58 9.19
C ALA A 43 2.58 11.98 9.79
N LYS A 44 1.77 12.29 10.80
CA LYS A 44 1.88 13.56 11.53
C LYS A 44 3.26 13.75 12.14
N HIS A 45 3.78 12.73 12.83
CA HIS A 45 5.11 12.79 13.45
C HIS A 45 6.19 13.05 12.39
N ALA A 46 6.14 12.36 11.25
CA ALA A 46 7.11 12.54 10.17
C ALA A 46 7.04 13.94 9.55
N ILE A 47 5.84 14.48 9.34
CA ILE A 47 5.63 15.83 8.83
C ILE A 47 6.16 16.88 9.83
N ASP A 48 5.77 16.77 11.09
CA ASP A 48 6.18 17.72 12.15
C ASP A 48 7.71 17.76 12.34
N ASN A 49 8.41 16.68 12.03
CA ASN A 49 9.87 16.57 12.16
C ASN A 49 10.62 16.72 10.82
N GLY A 50 9.93 17.06 9.73
CA GLY A 50 10.56 17.33 8.44
C GLY A 50 11.15 16.10 7.74
N TYR A 51 10.67 14.87 8.03
CA TYR A 51 11.24 13.65 7.45
C TYR A 51 11.01 13.53 5.94
N PHE A 52 10.05 14.26 5.40
CA PHE A 52 9.77 14.32 3.96
C PHE A 52 10.43 15.49 3.24
N ASP A 53 11.03 16.46 3.96
CA ASP A 53 11.54 17.72 3.39
C ASP A 53 12.58 17.51 2.29
N LYS A 54 13.32 16.41 2.34
CA LYS A 54 14.36 16.08 1.37
C LYS A 54 13.81 15.70 0.00
N SER A 55 12.66 15.02 -0.05
CA SER A 55 12.06 14.46 -1.25
C SER A 55 10.77 15.16 -1.69
N LEU A 56 10.12 15.93 -0.78
CA LEU A 56 8.89 16.63 -1.10
C LEU A 56 9.18 17.84 -2.01
N ILE A 57 8.58 17.83 -3.21
CA ILE A 57 8.74 18.91 -4.20
C ILE A 57 7.51 19.81 -4.14
N LYS A 58 7.71 21.10 -3.81
CA LYS A 58 6.63 22.09 -3.82
C LYS A 58 6.11 22.29 -5.24
N VAL A 59 4.80 22.23 -5.41
CA VAL A 59 4.16 22.50 -6.70
C VAL A 59 4.09 24.00 -6.91
N ARG A 60 4.46 24.46 -8.11
CA ARG A 60 4.46 25.89 -8.47
C ARG A 60 3.52 26.16 -9.64
N ASN A 61 2.92 27.33 -9.63
CA ASN A 61 2.20 27.92 -10.75
C ASN A 61 3.17 28.36 -11.85
N GLU A 62 2.66 28.68 -13.03
CA GLU A 62 3.45 29.18 -14.15
C GLU A 62 4.19 30.50 -13.84
N ASP A 63 3.64 31.33 -12.95
CA ASP A 63 4.27 32.56 -12.49
C ASP A 63 5.35 32.35 -11.42
N GLY A 64 5.61 31.09 -11.02
CA GLY A 64 6.60 30.73 -10.01
C GLY A 64 6.09 30.77 -8.57
N SER A 65 4.89 31.25 -8.31
CA SER A 65 4.26 31.21 -6.99
C SER A 65 4.00 29.77 -6.55
N ILE A 66 3.95 29.52 -5.24
CA ILE A 66 3.69 28.18 -4.71
C ILE A 66 2.18 27.90 -4.79
N ALA A 67 1.82 26.85 -5.54
CA ALA A 67 0.46 26.33 -5.60
C ALA A 67 0.16 25.36 -4.47
N LEU A 68 1.13 24.49 -4.13
CA LEU A 68 1.02 23.52 -3.06
C LEU A 68 2.37 23.35 -2.37
N GLU A 69 2.42 23.54 -1.07
CA GLU A 69 3.64 23.50 -0.27
C GLU A 69 3.79 22.22 0.56
N ALA A 70 2.67 21.67 1.01
CA ALA A 70 2.63 20.55 1.93
C ALA A 70 1.48 19.58 1.58
N GLU A 71 1.51 18.39 2.15
CA GLU A 71 0.44 17.39 2.02
C GLU A 71 -0.88 17.90 2.62
N GLU A 72 -1.98 17.78 1.88
CA GLU A 72 -3.32 18.22 2.29
C GLU A 72 -4.19 17.08 2.80
N PHE A 73 -3.83 15.82 2.50
CA PHE A 73 -4.65 14.67 2.81
C PHE A 73 -4.60 14.22 4.28
N PRO A 74 -3.48 14.35 5.04
CA PRO A 74 -3.39 13.88 6.41
C PRO A 74 -4.47 14.43 7.34
N ARG A 75 -4.97 13.58 8.22
CA ARG A 75 -6.01 13.90 9.23
C ARG A 75 -5.51 13.57 10.63
N PRO A 76 -4.59 14.38 11.18
CA PRO A 76 -3.88 14.07 12.42
C PRO A 76 -4.77 14.00 13.67
N GLY A 77 -6.02 14.45 13.59
CA GLY A 77 -7.02 14.33 14.64
C GLY A 77 -7.82 13.02 14.62
N THR A 78 -7.44 12.05 13.79
CA THR A 78 -8.11 10.75 13.72
C THR A 78 -7.93 9.96 15.02
N THR A 79 -9.04 9.47 15.59
CA THR A 79 -9.06 8.63 16.80
C THR A 79 -9.95 7.42 16.58
N MET A 80 -9.83 6.40 17.44
CA MET A 80 -10.71 5.23 17.42
C MET A 80 -12.18 5.63 17.54
N GLU A 81 -12.51 6.61 18.40
CA GLU A 81 -13.87 7.10 18.60
C GLU A 81 -14.41 7.82 17.36
N SER A 82 -13.55 8.50 16.61
CA SER A 82 -13.94 9.17 15.35
C SER A 82 -14.19 8.16 14.24
N LEU A 83 -13.34 7.12 14.14
CA LEU A 83 -13.49 6.05 13.17
C LEU A 83 -14.71 5.16 13.45
N ALA A 84 -15.00 4.87 14.72
CA ALA A 84 -16.15 4.07 15.13
C ALA A 84 -17.50 4.66 14.68
N LYS A 85 -17.56 5.96 14.39
CA LYS A 85 -18.75 6.66 13.89
C LYS A 85 -18.97 6.53 12.38
N LEU A 86 -17.98 6.01 11.66
CA LEU A 86 -18.06 5.87 10.21
C LEU A 86 -18.78 4.57 9.84
N ASP A 87 -19.75 4.69 8.95
CA ASP A 87 -20.42 3.54 8.36
C ASP A 87 -19.46 2.77 7.45
N THR A 88 -19.66 1.46 7.35
CA THR A 88 -19.05 0.63 6.31
C THR A 88 -19.51 1.11 4.93
N VAL A 89 -18.64 0.91 3.93
CA VAL A 89 -18.90 1.43 2.57
C VAL A 89 -19.21 0.31 1.59
N PHE A 90 -18.50 -0.82 1.70
CA PHE A 90 -18.46 -1.81 0.62
C PHE A 90 -19.60 -2.83 0.67
N ASP A 91 -20.34 -2.92 1.77
CA ASP A 91 -21.61 -3.63 1.88
C ASP A 91 -22.65 -3.08 0.88
N LYS A 92 -22.67 -1.77 0.65
CA LYS A 92 -23.58 -1.09 -0.28
C LYS A 92 -23.34 -1.48 -1.74
N PHE A 93 -22.12 -1.94 -2.06
CA PHE A 93 -21.78 -2.39 -3.41
C PHE A 93 -22.23 -3.81 -3.71
N MET A 94 -22.49 -4.64 -2.72
CA MET A 94 -22.79 -6.06 -2.92
C MET A 94 -23.95 -6.33 -3.87
N GLN A 95 -24.96 -5.47 -3.86
CA GLN A 95 -26.15 -5.60 -4.72
C GLN A 95 -26.08 -4.76 -6.01
N VAL A 96 -24.95 -4.11 -6.27
CA VAL A 96 -24.76 -3.33 -7.50
C VAL A 96 -24.51 -4.29 -8.67
N ALA A 97 -25.27 -4.12 -9.74
CA ALA A 97 -25.06 -4.85 -10.98
C ALA A 97 -23.70 -4.47 -11.61
N ILE A 98 -22.94 -5.47 -12.00
CA ILE A 98 -21.60 -5.28 -12.56
C ILE A 98 -21.59 -5.07 -14.07
N ASP A 99 -22.67 -5.50 -14.74
CA ASP A 99 -22.85 -5.39 -16.19
C ASP A 99 -24.33 -5.46 -16.58
N GLU A 100 -24.58 -5.51 -17.88
CA GLU A 100 -25.91 -5.57 -18.48
C GLU A 100 -26.67 -6.88 -18.21
N THR A 101 -25.99 -7.92 -17.74
CA THR A 101 -26.65 -9.19 -17.36
C THR A 101 -27.37 -9.08 -16.04
N GLY A 102 -27.12 -8.03 -15.28
CA GLY A 102 -27.66 -7.82 -13.92
C GLY A 102 -26.97 -8.62 -12.84
N GLU A 103 -25.87 -9.32 -13.17
CA GLU A 103 -25.08 -10.00 -12.15
C GLU A 103 -24.52 -9.00 -11.12
N THR A 104 -24.69 -9.29 -9.83
CA THR A 104 -24.21 -8.43 -8.73
C THR A 104 -22.84 -8.84 -8.24
N PHE A 105 -22.17 -7.96 -7.47
CA PHE A 105 -20.91 -8.32 -6.82
C PHE A 105 -21.06 -9.49 -5.83
N ASP A 106 -22.23 -9.61 -5.15
CA ASP A 106 -22.51 -10.77 -4.29
C ASP A 106 -22.51 -12.08 -5.07
N GLN A 107 -23.20 -12.11 -6.21
CA GLN A 107 -23.21 -13.29 -7.08
C GLN A 107 -21.82 -13.61 -7.63
N LEU A 108 -21.05 -12.57 -8.02
CA LEU A 108 -19.68 -12.74 -8.50
C LEU A 108 -18.76 -13.35 -7.43
N VAL A 109 -18.84 -12.86 -6.18
CA VAL A 109 -18.08 -13.44 -5.06
C VAL A 109 -18.46 -14.89 -4.83
N LYS A 110 -19.75 -15.20 -4.83
CA LYS A 110 -20.28 -16.55 -4.61
C LYS A 110 -19.89 -17.57 -5.67
N ARG A 111 -19.45 -17.14 -6.86
CA ARG A 111 -18.86 -18.06 -7.85
C ARG A 111 -17.59 -18.73 -7.32
N ALA A 112 -16.76 -18.02 -6.56
CA ALA A 112 -15.50 -18.55 -6.03
C ALA A 112 -15.60 -18.96 -4.55
N TYR A 113 -16.49 -18.32 -3.80
CA TYR A 113 -16.70 -18.54 -2.36
C TYR A 113 -18.19 -18.68 -2.07
N PRO A 114 -18.84 -19.83 -2.39
CA PRO A 114 -20.29 -20.01 -2.32
C PRO A 114 -20.88 -19.74 -0.93
N ASP A 115 -20.19 -20.17 0.11
CA ASP A 115 -20.65 -20.12 1.50
C ASP A 115 -20.15 -18.90 2.28
N MET A 116 -19.45 -17.96 1.59
CA MET A 116 -18.89 -16.79 2.27
C MET A 116 -19.99 -15.81 2.69
N ASN A 117 -19.99 -15.50 3.98
CA ASN A 117 -20.75 -14.39 4.55
C ASN A 117 -19.74 -13.30 4.98
N ILE A 118 -19.65 -12.23 4.20
CA ILE A 118 -18.66 -11.19 4.38
C ILE A 118 -19.02 -10.31 5.58
N ASN A 119 -18.09 -10.18 6.53
CA ASN A 119 -18.14 -9.19 7.58
C ASN A 119 -17.53 -7.88 7.05
N HIS A 120 -18.36 -6.89 6.74
CA HIS A 120 -17.92 -5.61 6.22
C HIS A 120 -17.39 -4.72 7.35
N ILE A 121 -16.10 -4.34 7.27
CA ILE A 121 -15.40 -3.56 8.29
C ILE A 121 -14.66 -2.35 7.73
N HIS A 122 -14.50 -2.27 6.40
CA HIS A 122 -13.77 -1.16 5.79
C HIS A 122 -14.68 0.03 5.48
N HIS A 123 -14.10 1.21 5.65
CA HIS A 123 -14.70 2.52 5.40
C HIS A 123 -13.63 3.55 4.98
N ALA A 124 -14.03 4.77 4.68
CA ALA A 124 -13.11 5.80 4.20
C ALA A 124 -11.92 6.09 5.16
N GLY A 125 -12.09 5.89 6.48
CA GLY A 125 -11.06 6.19 7.47
C GLY A 125 -9.98 5.12 7.62
N ASN A 126 -10.23 3.87 7.18
CA ASN A 126 -9.30 2.74 7.22
C ASN A 126 -8.97 2.18 5.82
N SER A 127 -9.18 3.02 4.82
CA SER A 127 -8.84 2.80 3.42
C SER A 127 -8.01 3.96 2.89
N SER A 128 -7.20 3.73 1.86
CA SER A 128 -6.42 4.80 1.24
C SER A 128 -7.31 5.83 0.55
N GLY A 129 -6.89 7.07 0.54
CA GLY A 129 -7.51 8.10 -0.27
C GLY A 129 -7.09 7.99 -1.73
N VAL A 130 -8.05 8.18 -2.64
CA VAL A 130 -7.76 8.43 -4.05
C VAL A 130 -7.37 9.89 -4.16
N VAL A 131 -6.12 10.16 -4.50
CA VAL A 131 -5.54 11.50 -4.55
C VAL A 131 -4.73 11.70 -5.81
N ASP A 132 -4.49 12.96 -6.18
CA ASP A 132 -3.52 13.31 -7.21
C ASP A 132 -2.11 13.34 -6.64
N GLY A 133 -1.14 12.91 -7.42
CA GLY A 133 0.25 12.92 -7.00
C GLY A 133 1.19 12.46 -8.11
N ALA A 134 2.44 12.90 -8.01
CA ALA A 134 3.51 12.51 -8.92
C ALA A 134 4.79 12.22 -8.13
N ALA A 135 5.58 11.27 -8.61
CA ALA A 135 6.87 10.96 -8.05
C ALA A 135 7.84 10.52 -9.14
N ALA A 136 9.13 10.75 -8.94
CA ALA A 136 10.15 10.35 -9.88
C ALA A 136 11.35 9.71 -9.15
N ILE A 137 11.83 8.59 -9.71
CA ILE A 137 13.06 7.92 -9.29
C ILE A 137 13.94 7.79 -10.52
N ILE A 138 15.22 8.19 -10.39
CA ILE A 138 16.21 7.99 -11.43
C ILE A 138 16.92 6.66 -11.17
N MET A 139 16.89 5.78 -12.16
CA MET A 139 17.60 4.50 -12.16
C MET A 139 18.65 4.47 -13.26
N ALA A 140 19.80 3.90 -12.96
CA ALA A 140 20.89 3.77 -13.92
C ALA A 140 21.67 2.47 -13.67
N SER A 141 22.38 1.99 -14.70
CA SER A 141 23.37 0.94 -14.48
C SER A 141 24.57 1.51 -13.70
N LYS A 142 25.28 0.64 -12.99
CA LYS A 142 26.48 1.00 -12.24
C LYS A 142 27.52 1.69 -13.14
N GLU A 143 27.71 1.17 -14.35
CA GLU A 143 28.63 1.68 -15.34
C GLU A 143 28.24 3.08 -15.84
N TYR A 144 26.95 3.29 -16.08
CA TYR A 144 26.45 4.60 -16.48
C TYR A 144 26.61 5.62 -15.37
N ALA A 145 26.22 5.30 -14.14
CA ALA A 145 26.36 6.18 -12.99
C ALA A 145 27.81 6.60 -12.77
N ALA A 146 28.75 5.64 -12.84
CA ALA A 146 30.18 5.92 -12.75
C ALA A 146 30.68 6.84 -13.87
N ARG A 147 30.24 6.60 -15.12
CA ARG A 147 30.66 7.41 -16.30
C ARG A 147 30.22 8.87 -16.19
N VAL A 148 29.01 9.12 -15.63
CA VAL A 148 28.48 10.49 -15.51
C VAL A 148 28.75 11.11 -14.14
N GLY A 149 29.46 10.43 -13.25
CA GLY A 149 29.82 10.92 -11.92
C GLY A 149 28.67 10.96 -10.92
N TRP A 150 27.59 10.20 -11.15
CA TRP A 150 26.49 10.10 -10.20
C TRP A 150 26.86 9.23 -9.00
N LYS A 151 26.43 9.66 -7.84
CA LYS A 151 26.55 8.89 -6.59
C LYS A 151 25.21 8.21 -6.31
N PRO A 152 25.10 6.88 -6.50
CA PRO A 152 23.88 6.16 -6.17
C PRO A 152 23.60 6.25 -4.66
N ARG A 153 22.35 6.41 -4.28
CA ARG A 153 21.92 6.37 -2.87
C ARG A 153 21.67 4.93 -2.41
N ALA A 154 21.17 4.10 -3.32
CA ALA A 154 20.91 2.68 -3.08
C ALA A 154 21.10 1.87 -4.36
N ARG A 155 21.19 0.56 -4.20
CA ARG A 155 21.08 -0.42 -5.29
C ARG A 155 19.83 -1.26 -5.16
N VAL A 156 19.29 -1.71 -6.28
CA VAL A 156 18.27 -2.75 -6.29
C VAL A 156 18.94 -4.09 -6.04
N ARG A 157 18.63 -4.72 -4.92
CA ARG A 157 19.17 -6.03 -4.53
C ARG A 157 18.46 -7.16 -5.26
N ALA A 158 17.13 -7.13 -5.25
CA ALA A 158 16.27 -8.09 -5.92
C ALA A 158 14.89 -7.50 -6.21
N ILE A 159 14.21 -8.06 -7.20
CA ILE A 159 12.81 -7.79 -7.52
C ILE A 159 12.07 -9.10 -7.73
N ALA A 160 10.78 -9.12 -7.40
CA ALA A 160 9.89 -10.23 -7.68
C ALA A 160 8.49 -9.71 -8.00
N THR A 161 7.77 -10.49 -8.77
CA THR A 161 6.34 -10.32 -9.00
C THR A 161 5.65 -11.66 -8.79
N VAL A 162 4.42 -11.61 -8.30
CA VAL A 162 3.56 -12.78 -8.11
C VAL A 162 2.18 -12.51 -8.66
N GLY A 163 1.45 -13.57 -8.93
CA GLY A 163 0.02 -13.57 -9.21
C GLY A 163 -0.64 -14.65 -8.38
N GLY A 164 -1.81 -14.36 -7.86
CA GLY A 164 -2.63 -15.27 -7.04
C GLY A 164 -4.10 -15.13 -7.38
N SER A 165 -4.98 -15.17 -6.38
CA SER A 165 -6.41 -15.11 -6.57
C SER A 165 -6.89 -13.73 -7.04
N PRO A 166 -7.44 -13.59 -8.24
CA PRO A 166 -8.03 -12.32 -8.68
C PRO A 166 -9.29 -11.94 -7.87
N THR A 167 -9.93 -12.90 -7.23
CA THR A 167 -11.11 -12.67 -6.38
C THR A 167 -10.73 -12.08 -5.01
N LEU A 168 -9.63 -12.52 -4.40
CA LEU A 168 -9.10 -11.89 -3.19
C LEU A 168 -8.26 -10.63 -3.49
N MET A 169 -7.74 -10.54 -4.69
CA MET A 169 -7.04 -9.40 -5.31
C MET A 169 -5.88 -8.81 -4.48
N LEU A 170 -6.07 -8.55 -3.20
CA LEU A 170 -5.17 -7.76 -2.36
C LEU A 170 -4.25 -8.62 -1.48
N ASN A 171 -4.26 -9.94 -1.66
CA ASN A 171 -3.60 -10.91 -0.79
C ASN A 171 -2.10 -11.11 -1.08
N GLU A 172 -1.60 -10.62 -2.20
CA GLU A 172 -0.31 -11.01 -2.76
C GLU A 172 0.96 -10.28 -2.24
N PRO A 173 0.91 -9.19 -1.45
CA PRO A 173 2.13 -8.57 -0.91
C PRO A 173 3.01 -9.52 -0.09
N GLY A 174 2.42 -10.38 0.76
CA GLY A 174 3.16 -11.39 1.54
C GLY A 174 3.89 -12.42 0.66
N PRO A 175 3.20 -13.12 -0.25
CA PRO A 175 3.83 -13.99 -1.26
C PRO A 175 4.93 -13.29 -2.09
N ALA A 176 4.74 -12.03 -2.48
CA ALA A 176 5.74 -11.27 -3.23
C ALA A 176 6.99 -11.01 -2.38
N ALA A 177 6.81 -10.63 -1.10
CA ALA A 177 7.89 -10.43 -0.15
C ALA A 177 8.69 -11.73 0.07
N ASN A 178 8.02 -12.85 0.33
CA ASN A 178 8.69 -14.14 0.47
C ASN A 178 9.51 -14.51 -0.79
N LYS A 179 8.96 -14.25 -1.97
CA LYS A 179 9.64 -14.54 -3.24
C LYS A 179 10.87 -13.64 -3.46
N VAL A 180 10.79 -12.36 -3.14
CA VAL A 180 11.92 -11.45 -3.31
C VAL A 180 13.02 -11.72 -2.28
N LEU A 181 12.65 -12.03 -1.03
CA LEU A 181 13.59 -12.47 0.02
C LEU A 181 14.37 -13.71 -0.41
N ALA A 182 13.66 -14.75 -0.87
CA ALA A 182 14.30 -15.96 -1.38
C ALA A 182 15.28 -15.69 -2.54
N ARG A 183 14.91 -14.79 -3.48
CA ARG A 183 15.79 -14.37 -4.59
C ARG A 183 17.03 -13.61 -4.13
N ALA A 184 16.90 -12.84 -3.06
CA ALA A 184 18.02 -12.09 -2.47
C ALA A 184 18.92 -12.97 -1.60
N GLY A 185 18.48 -14.18 -1.23
CA GLY A 185 19.13 -15.04 -0.23
C GLY A 185 19.02 -14.45 1.18
N MET A 186 17.91 -13.78 1.47
CA MET A 186 17.63 -13.05 2.72
C MET A 186 16.39 -13.61 3.42
N THR A 187 16.27 -13.29 4.69
CA THR A 187 15.07 -13.50 5.51
C THR A 187 14.44 -12.16 5.89
N ALA A 188 13.28 -12.15 6.50
CA ALA A 188 12.65 -10.92 6.99
C ALA A 188 13.48 -10.22 8.08
N ASP A 189 14.25 -10.98 8.85
CA ASP A 189 15.12 -10.45 9.91
C ASP A 189 16.30 -9.62 9.36
N ASP A 190 16.70 -9.89 8.10
CA ASP A 190 17.77 -9.15 7.41
C ASP A 190 17.30 -7.80 6.84
N ILE A 191 16.01 -7.49 6.97
CA ILE A 191 15.40 -6.24 6.49
C ILE A 191 15.23 -5.26 7.65
N ASP A 192 15.74 -4.07 7.45
CA ASP A 192 15.65 -3.00 8.46
C ASP A 192 14.28 -2.31 8.43
N LEU A 193 13.74 -2.04 7.23
CA LEU A 193 12.47 -1.35 7.03
C LEU A 193 11.60 -2.04 5.99
N PHE A 194 10.29 -1.97 6.20
CA PHE A 194 9.28 -2.44 5.25
C PHE A 194 8.33 -1.31 4.88
N GLU A 195 8.08 -1.15 3.59
CA GLU A 195 7.03 -0.29 3.07
C GLU A 195 6.01 -1.15 2.32
N VAL A 196 4.81 -1.26 2.87
CA VAL A 196 3.67 -1.92 2.23
C VAL A 196 2.57 -0.91 1.99
N ASN A 197 2.10 -0.79 0.75
CA ASN A 197 1.04 0.16 0.44
C ASN A 197 -0.24 -0.16 1.23
N GLU A 198 -0.73 0.83 1.95
CA GLU A 198 -1.95 0.77 2.77
C GLU A 198 -3.19 1.03 1.91
N ALA A 199 -3.38 0.26 0.82
CA ALA A 199 -4.59 0.42 0.00
C ALA A 199 -5.87 0.26 0.83
N PHE A 200 -5.84 -0.70 1.75
CA PHE A 200 -6.79 -0.93 2.84
C PHE A 200 -5.99 -1.38 4.05
N SER A 201 -6.46 -1.05 5.25
CA SER A 201 -5.76 -1.40 6.49
C SER A 201 -5.45 -2.89 6.60
N VAL A 202 -6.38 -3.77 6.19
CA VAL A 202 -6.20 -5.22 6.25
C VAL A 202 -5.00 -5.70 5.42
N VAL A 203 -4.62 -5.00 4.35
CA VAL A 203 -3.47 -5.39 3.52
C VAL A 203 -2.17 -5.29 4.32
N ALA A 204 -1.97 -4.18 5.02
CA ALA A 204 -0.80 -3.99 5.88
C ALA A 204 -0.86 -4.87 7.13
N ALA A 205 -2.05 -5.00 7.75
CA ALA A 205 -2.26 -5.86 8.91
C ALA A 205 -1.90 -7.33 8.61
N LYS A 206 -2.43 -7.86 7.50
CA LYS A 206 -2.13 -9.21 7.05
C LYS A 206 -0.66 -9.40 6.69
N PHE A 207 -0.07 -8.44 5.97
CA PHE A 207 1.35 -8.47 5.62
C PHE A 207 2.24 -8.60 6.87
N MET A 208 2.01 -7.77 7.88
CA MET A 208 2.75 -7.83 9.15
C MET A 208 2.56 -9.15 9.86
N ARG A 209 1.33 -9.63 9.97
CA ARG A 209 0.99 -10.88 10.65
C ARG A 209 1.62 -12.10 9.97
N ASP A 210 1.45 -12.22 8.65
CA ASP A 210 1.87 -13.41 7.90
C ASP A 210 3.41 -13.55 7.83
N LEU A 211 4.12 -12.42 7.83
CA LEU A 211 5.59 -12.37 7.86
C LEU A 211 6.15 -12.25 9.28
N LYS A 212 5.29 -12.14 10.31
CA LYS A 212 5.65 -11.96 11.72
C LYS A 212 6.58 -10.77 11.96
N LEU A 213 6.28 -9.65 11.31
CA LEU A 213 7.09 -8.45 11.37
C LEU A 213 6.85 -7.68 12.66
N ASP A 214 7.92 -7.02 13.12
CA ASP A 214 7.80 -5.96 14.11
C ASP A 214 7.10 -4.74 13.50
N PRO A 215 5.95 -4.29 14.02
CA PRO A 215 5.24 -3.12 13.52
C PRO A 215 6.09 -1.84 13.49
N GLU A 216 7.11 -1.74 14.36
CA GLU A 216 8.02 -0.59 14.42
C GLU A 216 9.00 -0.52 13.23
N LYS A 217 9.03 -1.55 12.39
CA LYS A 217 9.79 -1.59 11.13
C LYS A 217 8.92 -1.35 9.89
N VAL A 218 7.59 -1.29 10.02
CA VAL A 218 6.65 -1.26 8.89
C VAL A 218 5.98 0.11 8.80
N ASN A 219 6.03 0.75 7.62
CA ASN A 219 5.39 2.04 7.33
C ASN A 219 5.64 3.07 8.44
N VAL A 220 6.90 3.21 8.82
CA VAL A 220 7.31 3.94 10.05
C VAL A 220 7.00 5.43 10.02
N ASN A 221 6.76 5.98 8.84
CA ASN A 221 6.36 7.39 8.63
C ASN A 221 4.88 7.53 8.21
N GLY A 222 4.06 6.51 8.51
CA GLY A 222 2.69 6.42 8.01
C GLY A 222 2.65 5.91 6.57
N GLY A 223 1.46 5.71 6.05
CA GLY A 223 1.26 5.18 4.70
C GLY A 223 0.03 5.77 4.00
N ALA A 224 -0.50 5.05 3.04
CA ALA A 224 -1.52 5.56 2.12
C ALA A 224 -2.87 5.91 2.78
N MET A 225 -3.18 5.36 3.95
CA MET A 225 -4.37 5.77 4.72
C MET A 225 -4.24 7.21 5.23
N ALA A 226 -3.02 7.65 5.53
CA ALA A 226 -2.75 9.01 6.00
C ALA A 226 -2.29 9.95 4.87
N LEU A 227 -1.50 9.47 3.92
CA LEU A 227 -0.83 10.28 2.90
C LEU A 227 -1.48 10.17 1.51
N GLY A 228 -2.44 9.24 1.34
CA GLY A 228 -3.09 9.00 0.06
C GLY A 228 -2.36 8.00 -0.84
N HIS A 229 -3.05 7.59 -1.91
CA HIS A 229 -2.58 6.58 -2.87
C HIS A 229 -2.74 7.07 -4.31
N PRO A 230 -1.82 7.91 -4.80
CA PRO A 230 -1.80 8.32 -6.21
C PRO A 230 -1.25 7.14 -7.05
N ILE A 231 -2.13 6.28 -7.51
CA ILE A 231 -1.89 4.90 -8.01
C ILE A 231 -0.61 4.79 -8.86
N GLY A 232 -0.43 5.66 -9.86
CA GLY A 232 0.74 5.64 -10.74
C GLY A 232 2.06 6.07 -10.10
N ALA A 233 1.99 6.86 -9.02
CA ALA A 233 3.17 7.40 -8.32
C ALA A 233 3.57 6.58 -7.10
N THR A 234 2.64 5.81 -6.52
CA THR A 234 2.80 5.18 -5.19
C THR A 234 4.06 4.32 -5.08
N GLY A 235 4.39 3.51 -6.07
CA GLY A 235 5.61 2.68 -6.02
C GLY A 235 6.88 3.52 -5.88
N SER A 236 6.97 4.66 -6.57
CA SER A 236 8.09 5.59 -6.44
C SER A 236 8.09 6.32 -5.11
N ILE A 237 6.91 6.67 -4.58
CA ILE A 237 6.76 7.30 -3.25
C ILE A 237 7.27 6.35 -2.17
N LEU A 238 6.82 5.09 -2.14
CA LEU A 238 7.24 4.10 -1.15
C LEU A 238 8.76 3.86 -1.19
N ILE A 239 9.36 3.75 -2.39
CA ILE A 239 10.82 3.60 -2.53
C ILE A 239 11.53 4.85 -2.03
N GLY A 240 11.06 6.05 -2.36
CA GLY A 240 11.64 7.31 -1.90
C GLY A 240 11.58 7.44 -0.38
N THR A 241 10.41 7.16 0.22
CA THR A 241 10.18 7.19 1.67
C THR A 241 11.12 6.21 2.39
N ALA A 242 11.17 4.96 1.93
CA ALA A 242 12.07 3.95 2.48
C ALA A 242 13.55 4.40 2.41
N LEU A 243 13.97 4.96 1.28
CA LEU A 243 15.36 5.39 1.06
C LEU A 243 15.74 6.58 1.97
N ASP A 244 14.88 7.58 2.08
CA ASP A 244 15.11 8.72 2.97
C ASP A 244 15.17 8.28 4.44
N GLU A 245 14.34 7.33 4.83
CA GLU A 245 14.31 6.80 6.19
C GLU A 245 15.51 5.91 6.51
N LEU A 246 15.98 5.08 5.56
CA LEU A 246 17.24 4.34 5.70
C LEU A 246 18.43 5.29 5.92
N GLU A 247 18.50 6.39 5.18
CA GLU A 247 19.56 7.39 5.37
C GLU A 247 19.44 8.11 6.71
N ARG A 248 18.22 8.49 7.10
CA ARG A 248 17.95 9.21 8.34
C ARG A 248 18.32 8.41 9.59
N ARG A 249 18.07 7.09 9.58
CA ARG A 249 18.34 6.19 10.70
C ARG A 249 19.69 5.46 10.61
N ASP A 250 20.46 5.71 9.56
CA ASP A 250 21.71 4.96 9.26
C ASP A 250 21.49 3.45 9.17
N LEU A 251 20.40 3.05 8.50
CA LEU A 251 20.02 1.68 8.21
C LEU A 251 20.39 1.32 6.77
N ASN A 252 20.30 0.03 6.38
CA ASN A 252 20.85 -0.44 5.11
C ASN A 252 19.81 -0.98 4.13
N THR A 253 18.82 -1.74 4.60
CA THR A 253 17.95 -2.55 3.73
C THR A 253 16.48 -2.21 3.91
N ALA A 254 15.75 -2.08 2.79
CA ALA A 254 14.31 -1.98 2.83
C ALA A 254 13.64 -2.91 1.80
N LEU A 255 12.50 -3.48 2.18
CA LEU A 255 11.61 -4.22 1.30
C LEU A 255 10.35 -3.40 1.07
N ILE A 256 10.02 -3.18 -0.21
CA ILE A 256 8.87 -2.39 -0.63
C ILE A 256 7.93 -3.27 -1.45
N THR A 257 6.63 -3.22 -1.15
CA THR A 257 5.61 -3.99 -1.87
C THR A 257 4.27 -3.26 -1.91
N MET A 258 3.41 -3.69 -2.82
CA MET A 258 2.03 -3.21 -2.92
C MET A 258 1.14 -4.26 -3.57
N CYS A 259 -0.14 -4.30 -3.20
CA CYS A 259 -1.13 -5.07 -3.94
C CYS A 259 -1.46 -4.39 -5.27
N THR A 260 -1.84 -5.19 -6.25
CA THR A 260 -2.18 -4.72 -7.59
C THR A 260 -3.48 -5.38 -8.05
N GLY A 261 -4.30 -4.64 -8.77
CA GLY A 261 -5.55 -5.15 -9.34
C GLY A 261 -5.34 -6.46 -10.13
N GLY A 262 -6.30 -7.39 -10.01
CA GLY A 262 -6.23 -8.70 -10.65
C GLY A 262 -5.51 -9.78 -9.82
N GLY A 263 -5.19 -9.52 -8.56
CA GLY A 263 -4.54 -10.51 -7.67
C GLY A 263 -3.04 -10.59 -7.88
N MET A 264 -2.37 -9.46 -8.03
CA MET A 264 -0.93 -9.42 -8.25
C MET A 264 -0.22 -8.58 -7.17
N ALA A 265 1.09 -8.77 -7.01
CA ALA A 265 1.95 -7.87 -6.26
C ALA A 265 3.38 -7.88 -6.81
N PRO A 266 4.03 -6.71 -6.95
CA PRO A 266 5.47 -6.58 -7.03
C PRO A 266 6.09 -6.48 -5.64
N ALA A 267 7.36 -6.88 -5.51
CA ALA A 267 8.21 -6.58 -4.37
C ALA A 267 9.63 -6.25 -4.84
N ILE A 268 10.26 -5.30 -4.16
CA ILE A 268 11.64 -4.88 -4.41
C ILE A 268 12.39 -4.78 -3.08
N ILE A 269 13.64 -5.23 -3.07
CA ILE A 269 14.58 -4.96 -1.98
C ILE A 269 15.61 -3.95 -2.49
N ILE A 270 15.75 -2.85 -1.77
CA ILE A 270 16.81 -1.85 -1.97
C ILE A 270 17.81 -1.95 -0.83
N GLU A 271 19.06 -1.64 -1.15
CA GLU A 271 20.18 -1.67 -0.22
C GLU A 271 21.00 -0.39 -0.41
N ARG A 272 21.22 0.35 0.67
CA ARG A 272 22.04 1.57 0.67
C ARG A 272 23.47 1.28 0.21
N VAL A 273 24.13 2.24 -0.44
CA VAL A 273 25.51 2.14 -0.94
C VAL A 273 26.37 3.30 -0.43
#